data_5770cdad9e2ace03f41ae6c38f5b26a5
#
_entry.id   5770cdad9e2ace03f41ae6c38f5b26a5
#
_cell.length_a   1.000
_cell.length_b   1.000
_cell.length_c   1.000
_cell.angle_alpha   90.00
_cell.angle_beta   90.00
_cell.angle_gamma   90.00
#
_symmetry.space_group_name_H-M   'P 1'
#
loop_
_entity.id
_entity.type
_entity.pdbx_description
1 polymer ?
#
loop_
_entity_poly.entity_id
_entity_poly.type
_entity_poly.pdbx_seq_one_letter_code
_entity_poly.pdbx_strand_id
1 'polypeptide(L)'
;MNTMEKYNITKEGFYGDFGGQFISEELQKEYSKIAEAFLEIKDDPEFVAELDELLKTFAGRPSPVYYARNLSKKYNCEIYLKREDLNHTGSHKINHSLGEALLAKKMGKTKLIAETGAGQHGVAIATASALVGLDCDVYMGEVDMEKESPNVSRMKMLGANVIPVTEGTKTLKEAVDASFAAYCKEIKTAMYAIGSVVGPHPFPMIVEHFQSVIGREARGQMFDMANSLPDYVVACVGGGSNAIGIFNGFLNDESVKLIGVEPLGKGEKIGENAASINYGKLGELHGFKSMFLQYENGEIAEAYSIASGLDYPGIGPKHAYLNEIGRAEYATINDQEAIDAFFELSRTEGIIPALESSHAVAYGIKLAKQSKAGTKILINLSGRGDKDLDFILKKIGH
;
A
#
# COMPACT_ATOMS: atom_id res chain seq x y z
N MET A 1 20.25 22.25 -5.50
CA MET A 1 19.86 20.84 -5.39
C MET A 1 18.94 20.52 -6.56
N ASN A 2 19.27 19.46 -7.28
CA ASN A 2 18.44 19.02 -8.40
C ASN A 2 17.08 18.58 -7.80
N THR A 3 15.95 19.00 -8.35
CA THR A 3 14.61 18.72 -7.80
C THR A 3 14.32 17.22 -7.61
N MET A 4 15.01 16.35 -8.35
CA MET A 4 14.94 14.89 -8.17
C MET A 4 15.62 14.39 -6.88
N GLU A 5 16.68 15.05 -6.39
CA GLU A 5 17.41 14.60 -5.21
C GLU A 5 16.65 14.85 -3.90
N LYS A 6 15.74 15.83 -3.90
CA LYS A 6 14.96 16.23 -2.71
C LYS A 6 14.09 15.12 -2.12
N TYR A 7 13.60 14.20 -2.95
CA TYR A 7 12.67 13.15 -2.53
C TYR A 7 13.29 11.75 -2.48
N ASN A 8 14.62 11.67 -2.68
CA ASN A 8 15.33 10.40 -2.70
C ASN A 8 15.78 9.98 -1.30
N ILE A 9 15.86 8.67 -1.12
CA ILE A 9 16.42 8.04 0.07
C ILE A 9 17.93 8.25 0.14
N THR A 10 18.48 8.45 1.34
CA THR A 10 19.93 8.45 1.56
C THR A 10 20.52 7.04 1.45
N LYS A 11 21.85 6.93 1.38
CA LYS A 11 22.53 5.62 1.38
C LYS A 11 22.27 4.80 2.65
N GLU A 12 22.05 5.48 3.76
CA GLU A 12 21.75 4.90 5.06
C GLU A 12 20.26 4.54 5.23
N GLY A 13 19.45 4.78 4.21
CA GLY A 13 18.04 4.42 4.20
C GLY A 13 17.10 5.45 4.81
N PHE A 14 17.46 6.74 4.82
CA PHE A 14 16.64 7.80 5.40
C PHE A 14 16.00 8.72 4.37
N TYR A 15 14.80 9.20 4.68
CA TYR A 15 14.12 10.36 4.10
C TYR A 15 14.04 11.41 5.22
N GLY A 16 14.91 12.42 5.20
CA GLY A 16 15.05 13.31 6.36
C GLY A 16 15.42 12.52 7.62
N ASP A 17 14.60 12.64 8.67
CA ASP A 17 14.78 11.93 9.95
C ASP A 17 14.06 10.56 10.00
N PHE A 18 13.38 10.14 8.93
CA PHE A 18 12.57 8.93 8.88
C PHE A 18 13.23 7.82 8.06
N GLY A 19 13.05 6.56 8.47
CA GLY A 19 13.64 5.39 7.82
C GLY A 19 14.73 4.72 8.65
N GLY A 20 15.81 4.33 8.00
CA GLY A 20 16.97 3.69 8.65
C GLY A 20 16.85 2.17 8.81
N GLN A 21 17.78 1.59 9.57
CA GLN A 21 17.89 0.15 9.86
C GLN A 21 18.17 -0.07 11.35
N PHE A 22 17.15 -0.09 12.19
CA PHE A 22 17.24 -0.31 13.65
C PHE A 22 17.04 -1.80 13.96
N ILE A 23 17.97 -2.62 13.50
CA ILE A 23 17.95 -4.08 13.56
C ILE A 23 19.32 -4.62 13.97
N SER A 24 19.43 -5.93 14.24
CA SER A 24 20.71 -6.57 14.61
C SER A 24 21.75 -6.47 13.49
N GLU A 25 23.05 -6.49 13.84
CA GLU A 25 24.14 -6.44 12.86
C GLU A 25 24.07 -7.59 11.83
N GLU A 26 23.57 -8.76 12.22
CA GLU A 26 23.39 -9.91 11.33
C GLU A 26 22.36 -9.60 10.24
N LEU A 27 21.22 -9.03 10.62
CA LEU A 27 20.19 -8.60 9.68
C LEU A 27 20.64 -7.43 8.82
N GLN A 28 21.38 -6.45 9.38
CA GLN A 28 21.94 -5.34 8.61
C GLN A 28 22.84 -5.86 7.48
N LYS A 29 23.67 -6.86 7.73
CA LYS A 29 24.52 -7.49 6.70
C LYS A 29 23.70 -8.15 5.59
N GLU A 30 22.61 -8.84 5.94
CA GLU A 30 21.73 -9.45 4.95
C GLU A 30 20.95 -8.43 4.15
N TYR A 31 20.41 -7.39 4.82
CA TYR A 31 19.69 -6.32 4.15
C TYR A 31 20.57 -5.46 3.25
N SER A 32 21.85 -5.30 3.59
CA SER A 32 22.84 -4.68 2.70
C SER A 32 22.99 -5.48 1.40
N LYS A 33 23.03 -6.83 1.48
CA LYS A 33 23.08 -7.67 0.26
C LYS A 33 21.82 -7.54 -0.59
N ILE A 34 20.64 -7.45 0.05
CA ILE A 34 19.37 -7.23 -0.65
C ILE A 34 19.39 -5.85 -1.32
N ALA A 35 19.86 -4.81 -0.62
CA ALA A 35 19.99 -3.47 -1.17
C ALA A 35 20.95 -3.42 -2.37
N GLU A 36 22.13 -4.04 -2.25
CA GLU A 36 23.12 -4.13 -3.32
C GLU A 36 22.57 -4.87 -4.54
N ALA A 37 21.98 -6.06 -4.34
CA ALA A 37 21.36 -6.82 -5.41
C ALA A 37 20.23 -6.04 -6.10
N PHE A 38 19.38 -5.36 -5.34
CA PHE A 38 18.33 -4.52 -5.92
C PHE A 38 18.88 -3.36 -6.73
N LEU A 39 19.88 -2.63 -6.20
CA LEU A 39 20.48 -1.51 -6.90
C LEU A 39 21.21 -1.93 -8.19
N GLU A 40 21.76 -3.14 -8.23
CA GLU A 40 22.38 -3.72 -9.42
C GLU A 40 21.35 -4.05 -10.49
N ILE A 41 20.21 -4.66 -10.12
CA ILE A 41 19.26 -5.20 -11.09
C ILE A 41 18.15 -4.23 -11.49
N LYS A 42 17.82 -3.22 -10.67
CA LYS A 42 16.66 -2.33 -10.90
C LYS A 42 16.69 -1.60 -12.25
N ASP A 43 17.89 -1.36 -12.79
CA ASP A 43 18.14 -0.72 -14.08
C ASP A 43 18.77 -1.70 -15.09
N ASP A 44 18.92 -2.99 -14.74
CA ASP A 44 19.40 -4.04 -15.65
C ASP A 44 18.38 -4.28 -16.78
N PRO A 45 18.77 -4.19 -18.06
CA PRO A 45 17.84 -4.29 -19.16
C PRO A 45 17.08 -5.63 -19.24
N GLU A 46 17.70 -6.75 -18.83
CA GLU A 46 17.06 -8.08 -18.86
C GLU A 46 16.02 -8.18 -17.75
N PHE A 47 16.36 -7.73 -16.53
CA PHE A 47 15.41 -7.72 -15.42
C PHE A 47 14.22 -6.78 -15.70
N VAL A 48 14.49 -5.58 -16.19
CA VAL A 48 13.45 -4.60 -16.55
C VAL A 48 12.53 -5.17 -17.63
N ALA A 49 13.09 -5.81 -18.68
CA ALA A 49 12.30 -6.40 -19.75
C ALA A 49 11.42 -7.57 -19.26
N GLU A 50 11.95 -8.46 -18.37
CA GLU A 50 11.21 -9.56 -17.77
C GLU A 50 10.06 -9.02 -16.89
N LEU A 51 10.34 -8.04 -16.03
CA LEU A 51 9.32 -7.41 -15.18
C LEU A 51 8.24 -6.70 -16.00
N ASP A 52 8.63 -5.91 -17.02
CA ASP A 52 7.69 -5.20 -17.90
C ASP A 52 6.80 -6.16 -18.69
N GLU A 53 7.35 -7.28 -19.16
CA GLU A 53 6.57 -8.34 -19.80
C GLU A 53 5.53 -8.91 -18.84
N LEU A 54 5.91 -9.26 -17.62
CA LEU A 54 4.99 -9.79 -16.61
C LEU A 54 3.95 -8.75 -16.18
N LEU A 55 4.34 -7.50 -16.00
CA LEU A 55 3.40 -6.43 -15.69
C LEU A 55 2.36 -6.27 -16.81
N LYS A 56 2.78 -6.37 -18.07
CA LYS A 56 1.90 -6.22 -19.23
C LYS A 56 1.03 -7.45 -19.47
N THR A 57 1.63 -8.64 -19.54
CA THR A 57 0.95 -9.85 -20.02
C THR A 57 0.28 -10.64 -18.91
N PHE A 58 0.80 -10.57 -17.68
CA PHE A 58 0.30 -11.30 -16.53
C PHE A 58 -0.49 -10.42 -15.57
N ALA A 59 0.02 -9.25 -15.19
CA ALA A 59 -0.69 -8.34 -14.29
C ALA A 59 -1.78 -7.52 -15.00
N GLY A 60 -1.72 -7.37 -16.35
CA GLY A 60 -2.72 -6.67 -17.14
C GLY A 60 -2.51 -5.16 -17.20
N ARG A 61 -1.25 -4.69 -17.03
CA ARG A 61 -0.92 -3.26 -17.12
C ARG A 61 -0.76 -2.78 -18.58
N PRO A 62 -0.93 -1.46 -18.86
CA PRO A 62 -1.25 -0.40 -17.89
C PRO A 62 -2.67 -0.50 -17.35
N SER A 63 -2.87 -0.33 -16.03
CA SER A 63 -4.21 -0.18 -15.49
C SER A 63 -4.82 1.14 -16.01
N PRO A 64 -6.10 1.17 -16.41
CA PRO A 64 -6.66 2.39 -16.99
C PRO A 64 -6.91 3.49 -15.97
N VAL A 65 -6.85 4.75 -16.42
CA VAL A 65 -7.57 5.84 -15.77
C VAL A 65 -8.98 5.89 -16.36
N TYR A 66 -9.99 5.89 -15.48
CA TYR A 66 -11.41 5.93 -15.85
C TYR A 66 -12.03 7.26 -15.42
N TYR A 67 -12.70 7.95 -16.34
CA TYR A 67 -13.49 9.14 -16.03
C TYR A 67 -14.82 8.73 -15.41
N ALA A 68 -15.01 9.00 -14.14
CA ALA A 68 -16.20 8.65 -13.37
C ALA A 68 -17.37 9.60 -13.72
N ARG A 69 -18.08 9.27 -14.79
CA ARG A 69 -19.05 10.17 -15.46
C ARG A 69 -20.18 10.60 -14.54
N ASN A 70 -20.73 9.65 -13.79
CA ASN A 70 -21.90 9.90 -12.95
C ASN A 70 -21.51 10.70 -11.69
N LEU A 71 -20.38 10.34 -11.05
CA LEU A 71 -19.85 11.11 -9.94
C LEU A 71 -19.44 12.52 -10.37
N SER A 72 -18.77 12.65 -11.52
CA SER A 72 -18.37 13.95 -12.07
C SER A 72 -19.59 14.86 -12.34
N LYS A 73 -20.64 14.31 -12.94
CA LYS A 73 -21.90 15.03 -13.15
C LYS A 73 -22.57 15.41 -11.82
N LYS A 74 -22.61 14.48 -10.86
CA LYS A 74 -23.26 14.68 -9.55
C LYS A 74 -22.61 15.81 -8.75
N TYR A 75 -21.28 15.89 -8.79
CA TYR A 75 -20.50 16.85 -7.98
C TYR A 75 -19.96 18.05 -8.77
N ASN A 76 -20.25 18.12 -10.08
CA ASN A 76 -19.80 19.22 -10.96
C ASN A 76 -18.26 19.41 -10.96
N CYS A 77 -17.52 18.30 -10.81
CA CYS A 77 -16.07 18.19 -10.87
C CYS A 77 -15.68 17.13 -11.90
N GLU A 78 -14.41 17.07 -12.27
CA GLU A 78 -13.89 16.02 -13.12
C GLU A 78 -13.20 14.95 -12.23
N ILE A 79 -13.89 13.84 -11.96
CA ILE A 79 -13.39 12.77 -11.10
C ILE A 79 -12.85 11.63 -11.96
N TYR A 80 -11.59 11.27 -11.74
CA TYR A 80 -10.87 10.20 -12.42
C TYR A 80 -10.47 9.13 -11.43
N LEU A 81 -10.54 7.85 -11.81
CA LEU A 81 -10.13 6.71 -11.02
C LEU A 81 -8.96 6.00 -11.70
N LYS A 82 -7.81 5.90 -11.05
CA LYS A 82 -6.74 4.99 -11.47
C LYS A 82 -7.10 3.59 -10.99
N ARG A 83 -7.39 2.69 -11.93
CA ARG A 83 -8.07 1.41 -11.71
C ARG A 83 -7.09 0.27 -11.38
N GLU A 84 -6.40 0.36 -10.24
CA GLU A 84 -5.52 -0.71 -9.74
C GLU A 84 -6.31 -1.96 -9.29
N ASP A 85 -7.59 -1.83 -9.06
CA ASP A 85 -8.54 -2.92 -8.79
C ASP A 85 -8.72 -3.88 -9.98
N LEU A 86 -8.36 -3.46 -11.20
CA LEU A 86 -8.42 -4.30 -12.41
C LEU A 86 -7.16 -5.12 -12.66
N ASN A 87 -6.09 -4.92 -11.90
CA ASN A 87 -4.90 -5.75 -12.01
C ASN A 87 -5.21 -7.21 -11.66
N HIS A 88 -4.44 -8.15 -12.21
CA HIS A 88 -4.45 -9.54 -11.72
C HIS A 88 -4.27 -9.56 -10.20
N THR A 89 -4.98 -10.44 -9.49
CA THR A 89 -5.18 -10.50 -8.04
C THR A 89 -6.13 -9.45 -7.47
N GLY A 90 -6.48 -8.39 -8.20
CA GLY A 90 -7.50 -7.41 -7.83
C GLY A 90 -7.00 -6.24 -7.00
N SER A 91 -5.71 -5.95 -7.00
CA SER A 91 -5.15 -4.76 -6.33
C SER A 91 -3.76 -4.39 -6.86
N HIS A 92 -3.26 -3.22 -6.42
CA HIS A 92 -1.90 -2.73 -6.70
C HIS A 92 -0.78 -3.64 -6.16
N LYS A 93 -1.09 -4.56 -5.25
CA LYS A 93 -0.08 -5.40 -4.57
C LYS A 93 0.73 -6.27 -5.53
N ILE A 94 0.15 -6.71 -6.64
CA ILE A 94 0.84 -7.52 -7.63
C ILE A 94 2.07 -6.82 -8.22
N ASN A 95 2.07 -5.47 -8.27
CA ASN A 95 3.17 -4.70 -8.87
C ASN A 95 4.50 -4.96 -8.18
N HIS A 96 4.55 -4.78 -6.84
CA HIS A 96 5.78 -5.03 -6.10
C HIS A 96 6.04 -6.51 -5.85
N SER A 97 4.98 -7.32 -5.69
CA SER A 97 5.14 -8.76 -5.46
C SER A 97 5.86 -9.46 -6.61
N LEU A 98 5.59 -9.09 -7.86
CA LEU A 98 6.33 -9.59 -9.02
C LEU A 98 7.82 -9.17 -8.96
N GLY A 99 8.08 -7.90 -8.67
CA GLY A 99 9.45 -7.40 -8.55
C GLY A 99 10.23 -8.04 -7.41
N GLU A 100 9.61 -8.21 -6.23
CA GLU A 100 10.21 -8.88 -5.08
C GLU A 100 10.50 -10.36 -5.34
N ALA A 101 9.58 -11.07 -6.01
CA ALA A 101 9.77 -12.48 -6.37
C ALA A 101 10.90 -12.67 -7.39
N LEU A 102 10.99 -11.81 -8.39
CA LEU A 102 12.09 -11.81 -9.35
C LEU A 102 13.42 -11.48 -8.69
N LEU A 103 13.45 -10.48 -7.79
CA LEU A 103 14.65 -10.14 -7.01
C LEU A 103 15.11 -11.32 -6.18
N ALA A 104 14.20 -11.97 -5.43
CA ALA A 104 14.53 -13.13 -4.62
C ALA A 104 15.11 -14.28 -5.48
N LYS A 105 14.51 -14.55 -6.62
CA LYS A 105 15.01 -15.55 -7.60
C LYS A 105 16.41 -15.22 -8.11
N LYS A 106 16.66 -13.96 -8.49
CA LYS A 106 17.99 -13.49 -8.91
C LYS A 106 19.05 -13.63 -7.81
N MET A 107 18.66 -13.45 -6.56
CA MET A 107 19.52 -13.65 -5.39
C MET A 107 19.73 -15.14 -5.03
N GLY A 108 19.11 -16.07 -5.74
CA GLY A 108 19.19 -17.51 -5.45
C GLY A 108 18.41 -17.93 -4.20
N LYS A 109 17.47 -17.12 -3.74
CA LYS A 109 16.55 -17.49 -2.67
C LYS A 109 15.54 -18.54 -3.17
N THR A 110 15.10 -19.41 -2.27
CA THR A 110 14.15 -20.49 -2.58
C THR A 110 12.77 -20.28 -1.99
N LYS A 111 12.63 -19.28 -1.09
CA LYS A 111 11.39 -19.02 -0.36
C LYS A 111 11.15 -17.53 -0.20
N LEU A 112 9.87 -17.12 -0.24
CA LEU A 112 9.40 -15.82 0.23
C LEU A 112 8.63 -16.00 1.55
N ILE A 113 8.88 -15.08 2.49
CA ILE A 113 8.11 -14.97 3.75
C ILE A 113 7.45 -13.61 3.77
N ALA A 114 6.14 -13.58 4.01
CA ALA A 114 5.36 -12.36 3.98
C ALA A 114 4.32 -12.33 5.11
N GLU A 115 3.86 -11.14 5.44
CA GLU A 115 2.69 -10.86 6.28
C GLU A 115 1.53 -10.37 5.43
N THR A 116 0.31 -10.47 5.97
CA THR A 116 -0.87 -9.87 5.34
C THR A 116 -1.99 -9.60 6.35
N GLY A 117 -2.71 -8.50 6.19
CA GLY A 117 -3.95 -8.19 6.92
C GLY A 117 -5.17 -8.55 6.07
N ALA A 118 -5.54 -7.70 5.10
CA ALA A 118 -6.66 -7.95 4.18
C ALA A 118 -6.48 -9.16 3.24
N GLY A 119 -5.35 -9.86 3.30
CA GLY A 119 -5.05 -10.98 2.42
C GLY A 119 -4.61 -10.59 1.00
N GLN A 120 -4.70 -9.33 0.61
CA GLN A 120 -4.37 -8.89 -0.76
C GLN A 120 -2.88 -9.00 -1.08
N HIS A 121 -2.01 -8.64 -0.13
CA HIS A 121 -0.57 -8.86 -0.29
C HIS A 121 -0.25 -10.37 -0.29
N GLY A 122 -0.84 -11.11 0.62
CA GLY A 122 -0.67 -12.58 0.68
C GLY A 122 -1.04 -13.26 -0.63
N VAL A 123 -2.18 -12.90 -1.25
CA VAL A 123 -2.57 -13.42 -2.56
C VAL A 123 -1.57 -13.01 -3.65
N ALA A 124 -1.13 -11.75 -3.66
CA ALA A 124 -0.22 -11.24 -4.67
C ALA A 124 1.15 -11.92 -4.58
N ILE A 125 1.71 -12.07 -3.37
CA ILE A 125 3.01 -12.72 -3.19
C ILE A 125 2.95 -14.24 -3.43
N ALA A 126 1.87 -14.91 -3.01
CA ALA A 126 1.63 -16.31 -3.35
C ALA A 126 1.54 -16.51 -4.87
N THR A 127 0.86 -15.60 -5.57
CA THR A 127 0.77 -15.62 -7.04
C THR A 127 2.14 -15.46 -7.70
N ALA A 128 2.92 -14.46 -7.26
CA ALA A 128 4.25 -14.21 -7.79
C ALA A 128 5.22 -15.37 -7.48
N SER A 129 5.16 -15.93 -6.26
CA SER A 129 5.97 -17.10 -5.87
C SER A 129 5.68 -18.31 -6.72
N ALA A 130 4.40 -18.63 -6.93
CA ALA A 130 3.98 -19.73 -7.80
C ALA A 130 4.48 -19.55 -9.25
N LEU A 131 4.41 -18.32 -9.77
CA LEU A 131 4.85 -17.98 -11.13
C LEU A 131 6.37 -18.22 -11.32
N VAL A 132 7.19 -17.83 -10.34
CA VAL A 132 8.66 -17.92 -10.46
C VAL A 132 9.25 -19.18 -9.85
N GLY A 133 8.43 -20.04 -9.23
CA GLY A 133 8.84 -21.32 -8.65
C GLY A 133 9.53 -21.21 -7.29
N LEU A 134 9.05 -20.31 -6.42
CA LEU A 134 9.51 -20.14 -5.04
C LEU A 134 8.47 -20.68 -4.06
N ASP A 135 8.91 -21.24 -2.94
CA ASP A 135 8.06 -21.52 -1.79
C ASP A 135 7.54 -20.20 -1.18
N CYS A 136 6.37 -20.22 -0.54
CA CYS A 136 5.76 -19.05 0.03
C CYS A 136 5.10 -19.36 1.38
N ASP A 137 5.57 -18.69 2.45
CA ASP A 137 4.94 -18.69 3.76
C ASP A 137 4.29 -17.33 4.02
N VAL A 138 2.99 -17.32 4.30
CA VAL A 138 2.22 -16.10 4.55
C VAL A 138 1.65 -16.13 5.97
N TYR A 139 2.06 -15.18 6.79
CA TYR A 139 1.57 -15.00 8.16
C TYR A 139 0.35 -14.07 8.16
N MET A 140 -0.71 -14.48 8.83
CA MET A 140 -1.95 -13.71 8.89
C MET A 140 -2.61 -13.87 10.26
N GLY A 141 -3.08 -12.78 10.84
CA GLY A 141 -3.81 -12.81 12.10
C GLY A 141 -5.10 -13.61 12.00
N GLU A 142 -5.41 -14.41 13.04
CA GLU A 142 -6.60 -15.30 13.05
C GLU A 142 -7.91 -14.52 12.82
N VAL A 143 -8.02 -13.32 13.39
CA VAL A 143 -9.18 -12.43 13.20
C VAL A 143 -9.30 -11.98 11.74
N ASP A 144 -8.18 -11.61 11.13
CA ASP A 144 -8.16 -11.24 9.71
C ASP A 144 -8.45 -12.44 8.79
N MET A 145 -7.96 -13.66 9.16
CA MET A 145 -8.24 -14.89 8.38
C MET A 145 -9.74 -15.22 8.33
N GLU A 146 -10.47 -15.02 9.41
CA GLU A 146 -11.93 -15.23 9.45
C GLU A 146 -12.66 -14.19 8.59
N LYS A 147 -12.26 -12.92 8.72
CA LYS A 147 -12.88 -11.80 7.99
C LYS A 147 -12.61 -11.90 6.48
N GLU A 148 -11.41 -12.30 6.10
CA GLU A 148 -10.90 -12.28 4.73
C GLU A 148 -10.75 -13.71 4.15
N SER A 149 -11.59 -14.65 4.59
CA SER A 149 -11.51 -16.08 4.23
C SER A 149 -11.42 -16.38 2.72
N PRO A 150 -12.01 -15.59 1.79
CA PRO A 150 -11.82 -15.81 0.36
C PRO A 150 -10.36 -15.64 -0.09
N ASN A 151 -9.62 -14.70 0.51
CA ASN A 151 -8.19 -14.51 0.20
C ASN A 151 -7.33 -15.63 0.81
N VAL A 152 -7.68 -16.12 2.01
CA VAL A 152 -7.03 -17.31 2.60
C VAL A 152 -7.15 -18.52 1.66
N SER A 153 -8.34 -18.75 1.11
CA SER A 153 -8.59 -19.84 0.16
C SER A 153 -7.77 -19.66 -1.12
N ARG A 154 -7.67 -18.46 -1.65
CA ARG A 154 -6.85 -18.16 -2.85
C ARG A 154 -5.37 -18.45 -2.60
N MET A 155 -4.80 -17.99 -1.47
CA MET A 155 -3.40 -18.25 -1.10
C MET A 155 -3.10 -19.75 -1.04
N LYS A 156 -3.96 -20.54 -0.41
CA LYS A 156 -3.82 -21.99 -0.34
C LYS A 156 -3.89 -22.66 -1.70
N MET A 157 -4.79 -22.22 -2.60
CA MET A 157 -4.87 -22.74 -3.97
C MET A 157 -3.64 -22.41 -4.80
N LEU A 158 -2.96 -21.30 -4.51
CA LEU A 158 -1.71 -20.89 -5.14
C LEU A 158 -0.47 -21.63 -4.57
N GLY A 159 -0.67 -22.50 -3.59
CA GLY A 159 0.40 -23.31 -3.00
C GLY A 159 1.11 -22.65 -1.82
N ALA A 160 0.67 -21.47 -1.37
CA ALA A 160 1.27 -20.84 -0.20
C ALA A 160 0.84 -21.54 1.10
N ASN A 161 1.77 -21.62 2.04
CA ASN A 161 1.52 -22.02 3.40
C ASN A 161 1.01 -20.82 4.21
N VAL A 162 -0.29 -20.82 4.55
CA VAL A 162 -0.91 -19.72 5.33
C VAL A 162 -0.86 -20.08 6.80
N ILE A 163 -0.11 -19.29 7.57
CA ILE A 163 0.21 -19.54 8.97
C ILE A 163 -0.62 -18.58 9.84
N PRO A 164 -1.56 -19.11 10.68
CA PRO A 164 -2.34 -18.29 11.58
C PRO A 164 -1.50 -17.73 12.71
N VAL A 165 -1.68 -16.46 13.03
CA VAL A 165 -1.08 -15.78 14.18
C VAL A 165 -2.16 -15.56 15.24
N THR A 166 -1.94 -16.14 16.43
CA THR A 166 -2.93 -16.23 17.52
C THR A 166 -2.59 -15.36 18.73
N GLU A 167 -1.45 -14.70 18.72
CA GLU A 167 -1.00 -13.79 19.78
C GLU A 167 -1.60 -12.37 19.61
N GLY A 168 -1.63 -11.62 20.68
CA GLY A 168 -2.04 -10.21 20.73
C GLY A 168 -3.44 -9.97 20.20
N THR A 169 -3.58 -8.93 19.38
CA THR A 169 -4.87 -8.58 18.74
C THR A 169 -5.24 -9.51 17.58
N LYS A 170 -4.31 -10.39 17.17
CA LYS A 170 -4.47 -11.36 16.07
C LYS A 170 -4.78 -10.68 14.72
N THR A 171 -4.14 -9.54 14.48
CA THR A 171 -4.29 -8.72 13.27
C THR A 171 -2.95 -8.48 12.58
N LEU A 172 -2.88 -7.53 11.66
CA LEU A 172 -1.71 -7.28 10.80
C LEU A 172 -0.41 -7.03 11.59
N LYS A 173 -0.45 -6.29 12.72
CA LYS A 173 0.77 -5.99 13.49
C LYS A 173 1.44 -7.26 14.00
N GLU A 174 0.67 -8.17 14.57
CA GLU A 174 1.19 -9.45 15.09
C GLU A 174 1.64 -10.39 13.94
N ALA A 175 0.99 -10.29 12.77
CA ALA A 175 1.45 -11.00 11.58
C ALA A 175 2.82 -10.50 11.11
N VAL A 176 3.10 -9.19 11.19
CA VAL A 176 4.45 -8.63 10.92
C VAL A 176 5.45 -9.17 11.92
N ASP A 177 5.16 -9.13 13.23
CA ASP A 177 6.05 -9.64 14.28
C ASP A 177 6.42 -11.12 14.05
N ALA A 178 5.41 -11.96 13.76
CA ALA A 178 5.59 -13.40 13.58
C ALA A 178 6.36 -13.73 12.29
N SER A 179 6.03 -13.08 11.18
CA SER A 179 6.71 -13.29 9.89
C SER A 179 8.17 -12.84 9.95
N PHE A 180 8.46 -11.74 10.62
CA PHE A 180 9.82 -11.27 10.82
C PHE A 180 10.63 -12.22 11.69
N ALA A 181 10.06 -12.74 12.79
CA ALA A 181 10.69 -13.73 13.65
C ALA A 181 10.96 -15.05 12.91
N ALA A 182 10.09 -15.46 11.99
CA ALA A 182 10.31 -16.63 11.14
C ALA A 182 11.42 -16.38 10.12
N TYR A 183 11.39 -15.23 9.45
CA TYR A 183 12.43 -14.83 8.50
C TYR A 183 13.83 -14.84 9.13
N CYS A 184 14.00 -14.36 10.36
CA CYS A 184 15.28 -14.38 11.07
C CYS A 184 15.88 -15.77 11.20
N LYS A 185 15.06 -16.83 11.20
CA LYS A 185 15.52 -18.22 11.27
C LYS A 185 15.94 -18.80 9.92
N GLU A 186 15.47 -18.20 8.82
CA GLU A 186 15.64 -18.69 7.45
C GLU A 186 16.33 -17.68 6.51
N ILE A 187 17.03 -16.67 7.04
CA ILE A 187 17.61 -15.54 6.28
C ILE A 187 18.52 -15.97 5.11
N LYS A 188 19.11 -17.16 5.17
CA LYS A 188 20.00 -17.65 4.11
C LYS A 188 19.24 -18.11 2.86
N THR A 189 18.07 -18.70 3.04
CA THR A 189 17.27 -19.33 1.98
C THR A 189 16.02 -18.54 1.62
N ALA A 190 15.49 -17.76 2.56
CA ALA A 190 14.32 -16.93 2.35
C ALA A 190 14.67 -15.46 2.07
N MET A 191 13.76 -14.76 1.41
CA MET A 191 13.71 -13.31 1.40
C MET A 191 12.39 -12.85 2.04
N TYR A 192 12.47 -11.80 2.86
CA TYR A 192 11.29 -11.17 3.41
C TYR A 192 10.64 -10.29 2.33
N ALA A 193 9.38 -10.54 2.02
CA ALA A 193 8.62 -9.79 1.03
C ALA A 193 7.56 -8.95 1.74
N ILE A 194 7.95 -7.73 2.11
CA ILE A 194 7.11 -6.85 2.92
C ILE A 194 5.95 -6.27 2.10
N GLY A 195 4.75 -6.25 2.69
CA GLY A 195 3.53 -5.88 2.00
C GLY A 195 3.32 -4.39 1.74
N SER A 196 4.22 -3.50 2.20
CA SER A 196 4.05 -2.05 2.05
C SER A 196 5.39 -1.32 2.08
N VAL A 197 5.37 0.03 2.02
CA VAL A 197 6.56 0.90 2.11
C VAL A 197 6.95 1.19 3.56
N VAL A 198 6.84 0.18 4.42
CA VAL A 198 7.23 0.19 5.85
C VAL A 198 8.43 -0.72 6.07
N GLY A 199 8.92 -0.80 7.30
CA GLY A 199 10.07 -1.63 7.65
C GLY A 199 11.42 -0.96 7.40
N PRO A 200 12.52 -1.65 7.76
CA PRO A 200 13.86 -1.13 7.64
C PRO A 200 14.31 -1.04 6.17
N HIS A 201 15.26 -0.16 5.89
CA HIS A 201 15.96 -0.15 4.61
C HIS A 201 16.50 -1.56 4.29
N PRO A 202 16.34 -2.11 3.03
CA PRO A 202 15.95 -1.40 1.81
C PRO A 202 14.47 -1.54 1.42
N PHE A 203 13.61 -2.17 2.21
CA PHE A 203 12.25 -2.52 1.80
C PHE A 203 11.40 -1.33 1.35
N PRO A 204 11.36 -0.18 2.06
CA PRO A 204 10.60 0.97 1.58
C PRO A 204 11.04 1.43 0.17
N MET A 205 12.35 1.40 -0.11
CA MET A 205 12.92 1.76 -1.41
C MET A 205 12.50 0.76 -2.50
N ILE A 206 12.55 -0.54 -2.21
CA ILE A 206 12.22 -1.61 -3.16
C ILE A 206 10.74 -1.54 -3.54
N VAL A 207 9.86 -1.50 -2.54
CA VAL A 207 8.40 -1.45 -2.76
C VAL A 207 8.00 -0.16 -3.47
N GLU A 208 8.55 0.99 -3.07
CA GLU A 208 8.33 2.28 -3.75
C GLU A 208 8.71 2.21 -5.23
N HIS A 209 9.89 1.66 -5.56
CA HIS A 209 10.36 1.54 -6.93
C HIS A 209 9.36 0.78 -7.81
N PHE A 210 8.94 -0.41 -7.38
CA PHE A 210 8.00 -1.24 -8.14
C PHE A 210 6.59 -0.65 -8.19
N GLN A 211 6.14 0.03 -7.14
CA GLN A 211 4.84 0.71 -7.14
C GLN A 211 4.82 2.00 -7.95
N SER A 212 5.97 2.60 -8.26
CA SER A 212 6.05 3.85 -9.02
C SER A 212 5.46 3.76 -10.43
N VAL A 213 5.26 2.54 -10.94
CA VAL A 213 4.57 2.28 -12.21
C VAL A 213 3.16 2.90 -12.23
N ILE A 214 2.46 2.93 -11.09
CA ILE A 214 1.12 3.51 -10.95
C ILE A 214 1.14 5.00 -11.37
N GLY A 215 2.05 5.77 -10.79
CA GLY A 215 2.15 7.21 -11.01
C GLY A 215 2.68 7.56 -12.42
N ARG A 216 3.66 6.78 -12.91
CA ARG A 216 4.18 6.98 -14.28
C ARG A 216 3.07 6.82 -15.32
N GLU A 217 2.27 5.76 -15.22
CA GLU A 217 1.14 5.53 -16.12
C GLU A 217 0.05 6.60 -15.94
N ALA A 218 -0.36 6.86 -14.69
CA ALA A 218 -1.45 7.79 -14.39
C ALA A 218 -1.17 9.18 -14.92
N ARG A 219 0.09 9.66 -14.82
CA ARG A 219 0.50 10.97 -15.32
C ARG A 219 0.31 11.09 -16.84
N GLY A 220 0.77 10.10 -17.60
CA GLY A 220 0.56 10.05 -19.06
C GLY A 220 -0.91 9.98 -19.42
N GLN A 221 -1.65 9.07 -18.78
CA GLN A 221 -3.08 8.88 -19.03
C GLN A 221 -3.93 10.13 -18.72
N MET A 222 -3.55 10.93 -17.71
CA MET A 222 -4.23 12.20 -17.44
C MET A 222 -4.00 13.22 -18.56
N PHE A 223 -2.80 13.30 -19.12
CA PHE A 223 -2.56 14.14 -20.29
C PHE A 223 -3.37 13.69 -21.51
N ASP A 224 -3.43 12.39 -21.76
CA ASP A 224 -4.18 11.83 -22.90
C ASP A 224 -5.69 12.07 -22.77
N MET A 225 -6.24 12.00 -21.53
CA MET A 225 -7.68 12.11 -21.31
C MET A 225 -8.18 13.53 -21.04
N ALA A 226 -7.42 14.30 -20.26
CA ALA A 226 -7.84 15.61 -19.76
C ALA A 226 -7.01 16.77 -20.33
N ASN A 227 -6.00 16.46 -21.16
CA ASN A 227 -5.02 17.41 -21.70
C ASN A 227 -4.37 18.30 -20.63
N SER A 228 -4.29 17.79 -19.40
CA SER A 228 -3.68 18.48 -18.26
C SER A 228 -3.36 17.49 -17.13
N LEU A 229 -2.57 17.92 -16.15
CA LEU A 229 -2.45 17.25 -14.86
C LEU A 229 -3.73 17.42 -14.02
N PRO A 230 -3.98 16.53 -13.03
CA PRO A 230 -5.05 16.74 -12.07
C PRO A 230 -4.70 17.87 -11.09
N ASP A 231 -5.71 18.50 -10.49
CA ASP A 231 -5.51 19.45 -9.39
C ASP A 231 -5.17 18.71 -8.09
N TYR A 232 -5.75 17.52 -7.91
CA TYR A 232 -5.56 16.66 -6.73
C TYR A 232 -5.33 15.22 -7.12
N VAL A 233 -4.39 14.57 -6.42
CA VAL A 233 -4.20 13.11 -6.42
C VAL A 233 -4.51 12.60 -5.03
N VAL A 234 -5.46 11.67 -4.91
CA VAL A 234 -5.98 11.16 -3.64
C VAL A 234 -5.75 9.66 -3.56
N ALA A 235 -5.19 9.17 -2.46
CA ALA A 235 -4.98 7.75 -2.22
C ALA A 235 -5.13 7.40 -0.74
N CYS A 236 -5.68 6.22 -0.42
CA CYS A 236 -5.76 5.74 0.96
C CYS A 236 -4.37 5.36 1.48
N VAL A 237 -4.19 5.50 2.80
CA VAL A 237 -2.90 5.25 3.45
C VAL A 237 -3.09 4.42 4.72
N GLY A 238 -2.52 3.21 4.71
CA GLY A 238 -2.09 2.47 5.89
C GLY A 238 -0.57 2.56 5.94
N GLY A 239 0.16 1.50 5.55
CA GLY A 239 1.61 1.62 5.30
C GLY A 239 1.97 2.53 4.13
N GLY A 240 1.08 2.73 3.16
CA GLY A 240 1.15 3.76 2.13
C GLY A 240 1.68 3.33 0.76
N SER A 241 1.77 2.04 0.44
CA SER A 241 2.37 1.57 -0.82
C SER A 241 1.64 2.05 -2.08
N ASN A 242 0.30 2.01 -2.08
CA ASN A 242 -0.47 2.52 -3.22
C ASN A 242 -0.34 4.03 -3.39
N ALA A 243 -0.33 4.76 -2.27
CA ALA A 243 -0.24 6.21 -2.26
C ALA A 243 1.13 6.69 -2.76
N ILE A 244 2.22 6.14 -2.24
CA ILE A 244 3.55 6.51 -2.72
C ILE A 244 3.74 6.15 -4.21
N GLY A 245 3.16 5.01 -4.64
CA GLY A 245 3.20 4.59 -6.02
C GLY A 245 2.60 5.63 -6.97
N ILE A 246 1.41 6.14 -6.67
CA ILE A 246 0.78 7.16 -7.51
C ILE A 246 1.43 8.54 -7.30
N PHE A 247 1.81 8.91 -6.06
CA PHE A 247 2.42 10.21 -5.76
C PHE A 247 3.73 10.42 -6.51
N ASN A 248 4.53 9.36 -6.69
CA ASN A 248 5.81 9.44 -7.41
C ASN A 248 5.67 9.98 -8.84
N GLY A 249 4.53 9.78 -9.50
CA GLY A 249 4.26 10.37 -10.81
C GLY A 249 4.07 11.89 -10.80
N PHE A 250 3.85 12.49 -9.62
CA PHE A 250 3.47 13.91 -9.49
C PHE A 250 4.31 14.68 -8.46
N LEU A 251 5.34 14.07 -7.86
CA LEU A 251 6.17 14.71 -6.82
C LEU A 251 6.76 16.05 -7.26
N ASN A 252 7.17 16.14 -8.52
CA ASN A 252 7.80 17.33 -9.09
C ASN A 252 6.79 18.37 -9.64
N ASP A 253 5.52 18.04 -9.67
CA ASP A 253 4.46 18.94 -10.16
C ASP A 253 3.85 19.69 -8.95
N GLU A 254 4.44 20.83 -8.55
CA GLU A 254 4.01 21.60 -7.37
C GLU A 254 2.55 22.08 -7.44
N SER A 255 2.01 22.23 -8.65
CA SER A 255 0.59 22.56 -8.87
C SER A 255 -0.36 21.44 -8.51
N VAL A 256 0.10 20.20 -8.45
CA VAL A 256 -0.69 19.01 -8.09
C VAL A 256 -0.62 18.79 -6.59
N LYS A 257 -1.75 18.85 -5.91
CA LYS A 257 -1.86 18.53 -4.49
C LYS A 257 -1.95 17.03 -4.27
N LEU A 258 -1.11 16.50 -3.39
CA LEU A 258 -1.06 15.09 -3.03
C LEU A 258 -1.73 14.89 -1.68
N ILE A 259 -2.78 14.06 -1.64
CA ILE A 259 -3.58 13.83 -0.43
C ILE A 259 -3.56 12.35 -0.07
N GLY A 260 -2.93 12.03 1.06
CA GLY A 260 -3.06 10.73 1.72
C GLY A 260 -4.31 10.71 2.61
N VAL A 261 -5.05 9.61 2.59
CA VAL A 261 -6.27 9.48 3.38
C VAL A 261 -6.10 8.35 4.38
N GLU A 262 -5.97 8.71 5.65
CA GLU A 262 -5.81 7.78 6.76
C GLU A 262 -7.18 7.39 7.36
N PRO A 263 -7.32 6.17 7.94
CA PRO A 263 -8.56 5.76 8.57
C PRO A 263 -8.71 6.38 9.97
N LEU A 264 -9.76 7.20 10.16
CA LEU A 264 -10.17 7.69 11.47
C LEU A 264 -10.90 6.61 12.28
N GLY A 265 -11.35 5.55 11.61
CA GLY A 265 -12.01 4.43 12.26
C GLY A 265 -13.26 4.85 13.02
N LYS A 266 -13.25 4.61 14.34
CA LYS A 266 -14.35 4.94 15.27
C LYS A 266 -14.25 6.36 15.83
N GLY A 267 -13.05 6.97 15.83
CA GLY A 267 -12.83 8.30 16.40
C GLY A 267 -11.37 8.67 16.57
N GLU A 268 -11.13 9.83 17.19
CA GLU A 268 -9.80 10.43 17.32
C GLU A 268 -8.94 9.85 18.47
N LYS A 269 -9.53 9.06 19.36
CA LYS A 269 -8.77 8.48 20.47
C LYS A 269 -7.81 7.41 19.98
N ILE A 270 -6.66 7.33 20.64
CA ILE A 270 -5.69 6.26 20.42
C ILE A 270 -6.37 4.89 20.65
N GLY A 271 -6.18 3.95 19.71
CA GLY A 271 -6.86 2.66 19.68
C GLY A 271 -8.21 2.66 18.93
N GLU A 272 -8.74 3.83 18.52
CA GLU A 272 -9.96 3.96 17.73
C GLU A 272 -9.70 4.24 16.24
N ASN A 273 -8.45 4.52 15.85
CA ASN A 273 -8.03 4.87 14.49
C ASN A 273 -6.69 4.23 14.11
N ALA A 274 -6.29 4.39 12.85
CA ALA A 274 -4.96 4.06 12.35
C ALA A 274 -4.35 5.25 11.57
N ALA A 275 -4.59 6.47 12.04
CA ALA A 275 -4.16 7.71 11.42
C ALA A 275 -2.84 8.22 12.02
N SER A 276 -1.74 7.58 11.63
CA SER A 276 -0.42 7.78 12.25
C SER A 276 0.20 9.15 11.98
N ILE A 277 -0.08 9.81 10.85
CA ILE A 277 0.36 11.19 10.61
C ILE A 277 -0.43 12.16 11.48
N ASN A 278 -1.75 11.97 11.58
CA ASN A 278 -2.62 12.91 12.26
C ASN A 278 -2.56 12.80 13.79
N TYR A 279 -2.38 11.58 14.33
CA TYR A 279 -2.47 11.33 15.80
C TYR A 279 -1.23 10.64 16.37
N GLY A 280 -0.27 10.24 15.54
CA GLY A 280 0.95 9.57 15.94
C GLY A 280 2.06 10.53 16.38
N LYS A 281 3.15 9.94 16.85
CA LYS A 281 4.40 10.60 17.22
C LYS A 281 5.57 9.89 16.55
N LEU A 282 6.70 10.61 16.44
CA LEU A 282 7.94 10.02 15.99
C LEU A 282 8.34 8.86 16.92
N GLY A 283 8.64 7.71 16.34
CA GLY A 283 9.01 6.51 17.08
C GLY A 283 9.74 5.49 16.21
N GLU A 284 9.99 4.33 16.80
CA GLU A 284 10.66 3.21 16.16
C GLU A 284 9.84 1.93 16.36
N LEU A 285 9.57 1.22 15.28
CA LEU A 285 8.91 -0.08 15.28
C LEU A 285 9.41 -0.90 14.10
N HIS A 286 9.48 -2.23 14.24
CA HIS A 286 9.88 -3.15 13.17
C HIS A 286 11.18 -2.75 12.45
N GLY A 287 12.12 -2.10 13.18
CA GLY A 287 13.44 -1.74 12.69
C GLY A 287 13.52 -0.49 11.81
N PHE A 288 12.51 0.37 11.81
CA PHE A 288 12.55 1.67 11.12
C PHE A 288 11.93 2.78 11.96
N LYS A 289 12.30 4.02 11.66
CA LYS A 289 11.84 5.23 12.32
C LYS A 289 10.79 5.94 11.47
N SER A 290 9.63 6.22 12.05
CA SER A 290 8.53 6.92 11.36
C SER A 290 7.53 7.51 12.36
N MET A 291 6.34 7.93 11.89
CA MET A 291 5.22 8.30 12.73
C MET A 291 4.45 7.06 13.13
N PHE A 292 4.22 6.87 14.43
CA PHE A 292 3.50 5.74 15.00
C PHE A 292 2.47 6.20 16.02
N LEU A 293 1.35 5.51 16.08
CA LEU A 293 0.39 5.64 17.17
C LEU A 293 1.02 5.12 18.45
N GLN A 294 1.02 5.93 19.51
CA GLN A 294 1.66 5.62 20.79
C GLN A 294 0.78 6.04 21.94
N TYR A 295 0.77 5.24 23.00
CA TYR A 295 0.24 5.63 24.29
C TYR A 295 1.11 6.71 24.94
N GLU A 296 0.62 7.31 26.04
CA GLU A 296 1.36 8.35 26.77
C GLU A 296 2.71 7.87 27.34
N ASN A 297 2.81 6.58 27.64
CA ASN A 297 4.05 5.94 28.12
C ASN A 297 5.08 5.64 27.02
N GLY A 298 4.77 5.96 25.75
CA GLY A 298 5.63 5.74 24.59
C GLY A 298 5.54 4.33 23.98
N GLU A 299 4.74 3.43 24.51
CA GLU A 299 4.47 2.13 23.89
C GLU A 299 3.62 2.30 22.62
N ILE A 300 3.89 1.45 21.63
CA ILE A 300 3.10 1.43 20.40
C ILE A 300 1.66 1.03 20.72
N ALA A 301 0.73 1.85 20.30
CA ALA A 301 -0.68 1.64 20.55
C ALA A 301 -1.29 0.64 19.54
N GLU A 302 -2.40 0.04 19.93
CA GLU A 302 -3.26 -0.67 19.02
C GLU A 302 -3.80 0.30 17.96
N ALA A 303 -3.89 -0.17 16.72
CA ALA A 303 -4.56 0.54 15.66
C ALA A 303 -5.96 -0.04 15.43
N TYR A 304 -6.81 0.71 14.75
CA TYR A 304 -8.10 0.23 14.33
C TYR A 304 -8.51 0.83 12.99
N SER A 305 -8.95 -0.03 12.09
CA SER A 305 -9.64 0.35 10.85
C SER A 305 -10.67 -0.71 10.48
N ILE A 306 -11.81 -0.28 9.91
CA ILE A 306 -12.77 -1.21 9.30
C ILE A 306 -12.14 -1.99 8.13
N ALA A 307 -11.15 -1.39 7.47
CA ALA A 307 -10.38 -1.97 6.38
C ALA A 307 -9.10 -2.61 6.92
N SER A 308 -9.02 -3.95 6.95
CA SER A 308 -7.87 -4.69 7.51
C SER A 308 -6.53 -4.33 6.86
N GLY A 309 -6.52 -3.90 5.60
CA GLY A 309 -5.30 -3.46 4.91
C GLY A 309 -4.78 -2.07 5.33
N LEU A 310 -5.56 -1.31 6.13
CA LEU A 310 -5.15 -0.03 6.71
C LEU A 310 -4.93 -0.11 8.23
N ASP A 311 -5.14 -1.28 8.83
CA ASP A 311 -5.05 -1.50 10.28
C ASP A 311 -3.59 -1.75 10.70
N TYR A 312 -2.79 -0.67 10.71
CA TYR A 312 -1.38 -0.69 11.10
C TYR A 312 -1.05 0.60 11.86
N PRO A 313 -0.33 0.53 13.00
CA PRO A 313 -0.10 1.68 13.87
C PRO A 313 0.98 2.65 13.37
N GLY A 314 1.46 2.53 12.16
CA GLY A 314 2.54 3.33 11.60
C GLY A 314 2.38 3.61 10.11
N ILE A 315 3.28 4.41 9.57
CA ILE A 315 3.26 4.84 8.16
C ILE A 315 4.66 4.72 7.55
N GLY A 316 4.73 4.57 6.23
CA GLY A 316 5.99 4.56 5.51
C GLY A 316 6.83 5.82 5.74
N PRO A 317 8.16 5.70 5.88
CA PRO A 317 9.03 6.83 6.25
C PRO A 317 9.00 7.96 5.22
N LYS A 318 8.85 7.66 3.94
CA LYS A 318 8.72 8.70 2.92
C LYS A 318 7.43 9.51 3.05
N HIS A 319 6.33 8.89 3.50
CA HIS A 319 5.09 9.62 3.77
C HIS A 319 5.25 10.61 4.92
N ALA A 320 5.88 10.17 6.02
CA ALA A 320 6.20 11.05 7.15
C ALA A 320 7.05 12.24 6.70
N TYR A 321 8.07 11.98 5.89
CA TYR A 321 8.91 13.04 5.30
C TYR A 321 8.15 13.98 4.37
N LEU A 322 7.30 13.46 3.47
CA LEU A 322 6.51 14.30 2.56
C LEU A 322 5.53 15.21 3.30
N ASN A 323 4.98 14.72 4.42
CA ASN A 323 4.16 15.54 5.32
C ASN A 323 4.99 16.63 6.01
N GLU A 324 6.15 16.27 6.57
CA GLU A 324 7.04 17.22 7.26
C GLU A 324 7.45 18.40 6.37
N ILE A 325 7.80 18.12 5.12
CA ILE A 325 8.20 19.16 4.15
C ILE A 325 7.03 19.85 3.44
N GLY A 326 5.78 19.49 3.79
CA GLY A 326 4.56 20.08 3.21
C GLY A 326 4.32 19.71 1.74
N ARG A 327 4.91 18.60 1.22
CA ARG A 327 4.66 18.16 -0.17
C ARG A 327 3.38 17.36 -0.31
N ALA A 328 3.00 16.61 0.70
CA ALA A 328 1.74 15.88 0.76
C ALA A 328 0.98 16.24 2.04
N GLU A 329 -0.33 16.30 1.93
CA GLU A 329 -1.25 16.52 3.05
C GLU A 329 -1.93 15.19 3.41
N TYR A 330 -2.28 15.01 4.69
CA TYR A 330 -2.94 13.79 5.17
C TYR A 330 -4.24 14.14 5.86
N ALA A 331 -5.32 13.60 5.33
CA ALA A 331 -6.67 13.77 5.84
C ALA A 331 -7.20 12.47 6.43
N THR A 332 -8.27 12.54 7.19
CA THR A 332 -8.91 11.37 7.80
C THR A 332 -10.33 11.16 7.31
N ILE A 333 -10.74 9.89 7.25
CA ILE A 333 -12.10 9.43 6.93
C ILE A 333 -12.50 8.37 7.96
N ASN A 334 -13.69 8.49 8.54
CA ASN A 334 -14.20 7.52 9.49
C ASN A 334 -14.88 6.32 8.80
N ASP A 335 -15.18 5.27 9.57
CA ASP A 335 -15.77 4.03 9.06
C ASP A 335 -17.08 4.27 8.29
N GLN A 336 -17.96 5.15 8.78
CA GLN A 336 -19.24 5.40 8.12
C GLN A 336 -19.08 6.12 6.79
N GLU A 337 -18.20 7.13 6.75
CA GLU A 337 -17.87 7.85 5.50
C GLU A 337 -17.30 6.88 4.45
N ALA A 338 -16.44 5.93 4.87
CA ALA A 338 -15.89 4.92 3.97
C ALA A 338 -16.96 3.96 3.45
N ILE A 339 -17.88 3.49 4.30
CA ILE A 339 -19.02 2.64 3.90
C ILE A 339 -19.96 3.39 2.95
N ASP A 340 -20.28 4.64 3.23
CA ASP A 340 -21.14 5.45 2.38
C ASP A 340 -20.52 5.62 0.98
N ALA A 341 -19.21 5.86 0.90
CA ALA A 341 -18.49 5.96 -0.36
C ALA A 341 -18.39 4.63 -1.11
N PHE A 342 -18.24 3.50 -0.39
CA PHE A 342 -18.32 2.16 -0.97
C PHE A 342 -19.63 1.98 -1.74
N PHE A 343 -20.77 2.30 -1.11
CA PHE A 343 -22.07 2.18 -1.77
C PHE A 343 -22.28 3.23 -2.83
N GLU A 344 -21.81 4.44 -2.61
CA GLU A 344 -21.95 5.51 -3.62
C GLU A 344 -21.24 5.15 -4.92
N LEU A 345 -19.98 4.75 -4.87
CA LEU A 345 -19.25 4.34 -6.07
C LEU A 345 -19.90 3.12 -6.73
N SER A 346 -20.31 2.13 -5.93
CA SER A 346 -20.95 0.92 -6.43
C SER A 346 -22.26 1.21 -7.17
N ARG A 347 -23.11 2.10 -6.64
CA ARG A 347 -24.44 2.40 -7.18
C ARG A 347 -24.40 3.43 -8.32
N THR A 348 -23.38 4.30 -8.36
CA THR A 348 -23.29 5.35 -9.39
C THR A 348 -22.45 4.94 -10.57
N GLU A 349 -21.33 4.25 -10.36
CA GLU A 349 -20.39 3.88 -11.43
C GLU A 349 -20.37 2.36 -11.72
N GLY A 350 -21.06 1.53 -10.92
CA GLY A 350 -21.02 0.08 -11.05
C GLY A 350 -19.67 -0.53 -10.67
N ILE A 351 -18.90 0.15 -9.82
CA ILE A 351 -17.57 -0.26 -9.37
C ILE A 351 -17.63 -0.51 -7.87
N ILE A 352 -17.35 -1.73 -7.43
CA ILE A 352 -17.29 -2.12 -6.01
C ILE A 352 -15.85 -1.98 -5.53
N PRO A 353 -15.51 -0.90 -4.80
CA PRO A 353 -14.15 -0.68 -4.31
C PRO A 353 -13.85 -1.55 -3.09
N ALA A 354 -12.58 -1.87 -2.84
CA ALA A 354 -12.18 -2.36 -1.53
C ALA A 354 -12.46 -1.30 -0.44
N LEU A 355 -12.70 -1.74 0.80
CA LEU A 355 -12.91 -0.81 1.93
C LEU A 355 -11.73 0.13 2.12
N GLU A 356 -10.51 -0.34 1.86
CA GLU A 356 -9.32 0.50 1.82
C GLU A 356 -9.48 1.65 0.82
N SER A 357 -9.81 1.33 -0.42
CA SER A 357 -9.99 2.31 -1.51
C SER A 357 -11.15 3.25 -1.25
N SER A 358 -12.18 2.78 -0.52
CA SER A 358 -13.36 3.59 -0.17
C SER A 358 -13.02 4.82 0.67
N HIS A 359 -11.93 4.78 1.47
CA HIS A 359 -11.44 5.96 2.19
C HIS A 359 -10.98 7.05 1.21
N ALA A 360 -10.23 6.68 0.17
CA ALA A 360 -9.81 7.64 -0.86
C ALA A 360 -11.00 8.19 -1.66
N VAL A 361 -11.97 7.33 -1.98
CA VAL A 361 -13.21 7.73 -2.68
C VAL A 361 -14.03 8.70 -1.81
N ALA A 362 -14.19 8.41 -0.51
CA ALA A 362 -14.91 9.26 0.44
C ALA A 362 -14.31 10.67 0.50
N TYR A 363 -12.98 10.75 0.63
CA TYR A 363 -12.30 12.03 0.65
C TYR A 363 -12.37 12.75 -0.70
N GLY A 364 -12.22 12.04 -1.81
CA GLY A 364 -12.38 12.61 -3.15
C GLY A 364 -13.77 13.21 -3.37
N ILE A 365 -14.82 12.54 -2.88
CA ILE A 365 -16.20 13.07 -2.89
C ILE A 365 -16.34 14.32 -1.99
N LYS A 366 -15.75 14.26 -0.78
CA LYS A 366 -15.74 15.40 0.16
C LYS A 366 -15.04 16.61 -0.44
N LEU A 367 -13.92 16.40 -1.11
CA LEU A 367 -13.17 17.41 -1.83
C LEU A 367 -13.96 17.98 -3.00
N ALA A 368 -14.62 17.13 -3.80
CA ALA A 368 -15.44 17.56 -4.94
C ALA A 368 -16.60 18.48 -4.51
N LYS A 369 -17.24 18.18 -3.37
CA LYS A 369 -18.33 19.02 -2.79
C LYS A 369 -17.87 20.44 -2.41
N GLN A 370 -16.57 20.63 -2.14
CA GLN A 370 -16.00 21.89 -1.70
C GLN A 370 -15.22 22.62 -2.81
N SER A 371 -15.01 21.95 -3.94
CA SER A 371 -14.20 22.45 -5.04
C SER A 371 -15.01 23.26 -6.05
N LYS A 372 -14.30 24.06 -6.85
CA LYS A 372 -14.91 24.78 -7.98
C LYS A 372 -15.32 23.79 -9.08
N ALA A 373 -16.32 24.17 -9.87
CA ALA A 373 -16.70 23.42 -11.06
C ALA A 373 -15.48 23.14 -11.97
N GLY A 374 -15.39 21.92 -12.48
CA GLY A 374 -14.31 21.49 -13.37
C GLY A 374 -12.97 21.21 -12.68
N THR A 375 -12.88 21.23 -11.34
CA THR A 375 -11.70 20.75 -10.61
C THR A 375 -11.45 19.28 -10.93
N LYS A 376 -10.21 18.93 -11.25
CA LYS A 376 -9.78 17.57 -11.63
C LYS A 376 -9.23 16.82 -10.43
N ILE A 377 -9.88 15.72 -10.05
CA ILE A 377 -9.52 14.88 -8.90
C ILE A 377 -9.22 13.49 -9.42
N LEU A 378 -7.96 13.05 -9.26
CA LEU A 378 -7.53 11.69 -9.58
C LEU A 378 -7.47 10.88 -8.29
N ILE A 379 -8.27 9.82 -8.20
CA ILE A 379 -8.34 8.92 -7.05
C ILE A 379 -7.67 7.59 -7.43
N ASN A 380 -6.74 7.12 -6.61
CA ASN A 380 -6.16 5.78 -6.79
C ASN A 380 -7.11 4.72 -6.21
N LEU A 381 -7.78 3.97 -7.07
CA LEU A 381 -8.63 2.85 -6.68
C LEU A 381 -7.77 1.61 -6.50
N SER A 382 -7.19 1.46 -5.33
CA SER A 382 -6.08 0.57 -5.04
C SER A 382 -6.43 -0.93 -5.06
N GLY A 383 -7.72 -1.28 -4.89
CA GLY A 383 -8.17 -2.66 -4.90
C GLY A 383 -9.69 -2.80 -5.04
N ARG A 384 -10.13 -4.02 -5.42
CA ARG A 384 -11.55 -4.37 -5.59
C ARG A 384 -12.17 -4.89 -4.30
N GLY A 385 -13.48 -4.70 -4.16
CA GLY A 385 -14.23 -4.99 -2.94
C GLY A 385 -14.85 -6.38 -2.85
N ASP A 386 -14.56 -7.31 -3.76
CA ASP A 386 -15.16 -8.66 -3.72
C ASP A 386 -14.90 -9.38 -2.39
N LYS A 387 -13.75 -9.13 -1.77
CA LYS A 387 -13.38 -9.67 -0.47
C LYS A 387 -14.25 -9.15 0.69
N ASP A 388 -14.81 -7.94 0.54
CA ASP A 388 -15.50 -7.21 1.61
C ASP A 388 -17.02 -7.44 1.61
N LEU A 389 -17.58 -8.10 0.58
CA LEU A 389 -19.01 -8.20 0.36
C LEU A 389 -19.74 -8.84 1.56
N ASP A 390 -19.31 -10.02 2.00
CA ASP A 390 -19.95 -10.73 3.11
C ASP A 390 -19.87 -9.95 4.42
N PHE A 391 -18.73 -9.29 4.66
CA PHE A 391 -18.55 -8.46 5.85
C PHE A 391 -19.49 -7.24 5.83
N ILE A 392 -19.55 -6.53 4.71
CA ILE A 392 -20.41 -5.35 4.57
C ILE A 392 -21.88 -5.72 4.64
N LEU A 393 -22.34 -6.78 3.97
CA LEU A 393 -23.73 -7.23 4.01
C LEU A 393 -24.16 -7.58 5.44
N LYS A 394 -23.34 -8.31 6.19
CA LYS A 394 -23.59 -8.59 7.61
C LYS A 394 -23.68 -7.31 8.45
N LYS A 395 -22.81 -6.33 8.21
CA LYS A 395 -22.75 -5.08 8.97
C LYS A 395 -23.99 -4.21 8.77
N ILE A 396 -24.56 -4.20 7.56
CA ILE A 396 -25.77 -3.42 7.25
C ILE A 396 -27.09 -4.18 7.48
N GLY A 397 -27.04 -5.41 7.98
CA GLY A 397 -28.21 -6.20 8.36
C GLY A 397 -28.95 -6.86 7.19
N HIS A 398 -28.24 -7.24 6.14
CA HIS A 398 -28.73 -8.02 4.99
C HIS A 398 -28.18 -9.44 4.98
#